data_783e335a6c172138590cbcd59b45fc79
#
_entry.id   783e335a6c172138590cbcd59b45fc79
#
_cell.length_a   1.000
_cell.length_b   1.000
_cell.length_c   1.000
_cell.angle_alpha   90.00
_cell.angle_beta   90.00
_cell.angle_gamma   90.00
#
_symmetry.space_group_name_H-M   'P 1'
#
loop_
_entity.id
_entity.type
_entity.pdbx_description
1 polymer ?
#
loop_
_entity_poly.entity_id
_entity_poly.type
_entity_poly.pdbx_seq_one_letter_code
_entity_poly.pdbx_strand_id
1 'polypeptide(L)'
;MTYPVVKIQYEELDSFPLKYDEPFVLAVHWNGVPFEFLIRLRQTQHLIVLGSGAMEKPEPLPYFQRHSWMNEFEDSVIYYNDPTLYLADLPVGWGQGTIDRFYLEDIATLLDKLIAKANISRDHVLFYGSSAGGFMGLMLAGYLRGSTALVNSPQTSLTKWLDVPVRNVFRVSYPGYTFRQASVLHGERINVMKFYKKIKYVPKIYYLQNAACELDMSDHLIPFLSELAFMEPGSTVNPVIVDLYYDPQPGPASFPRIGGHGAVGKLETIDYIRRVRP
;
A
#
# COMPACT_ATOMS: atom_id res chain seq x y z
N MET A 1 -13.20 1.95 18.77
CA MET A 1 -12.18 2.10 19.85
C MET A 1 -11.37 3.34 19.56
N THR A 2 -11.12 4.18 20.58
CA THR A 2 -10.29 5.38 20.43
C THR A 2 -8.89 5.01 20.92
N TYR A 3 -7.91 5.03 20.05
CA TYR A 3 -6.51 4.78 20.41
C TYR A 3 -5.85 6.06 20.94
N PRO A 4 -4.94 5.99 21.94
CA PRO A 4 -4.14 7.14 22.34
C PRO A 4 -3.35 7.69 21.15
N VAL A 5 -3.28 9.02 21.01
CA VAL A 5 -2.54 9.68 19.93
C VAL A 5 -1.31 10.35 20.51
N VAL A 6 -0.15 10.05 19.96
CA VAL A 6 1.13 10.69 20.26
C VAL A 6 1.57 11.48 19.03
N LYS A 7 1.86 12.76 19.21
CA LYS A 7 2.33 13.65 18.13
C LYS A 7 3.77 14.00 18.37
N ILE A 8 4.62 13.84 17.36
CA ILE A 8 6.03 14.19 17.39
C ILE A 8 6.45 14.90 16.10
N GLN A 9 7.56 15.61 16.14
CA GLN A 9 8.24 16.07 14.92
C GLN A 9 9.13 14.95 14.36
N TYR A 10 9.44 15.00 13.07
CA TYR A 10 10.29 14.01 12.41
C TYR A 10 11.64 13.83 13.09
N GLU A 11 12.23 14.94 13.56
CA GLU A 11 13.52 14.97 14.24
C GLU A 11 13.53 14.25 15.59
N GLU A 12 12.34 14.09 16.20
CA GLU A 12 12.18 13.40 17.48
C GLU A 12 12.03 11.88 17.31
N LEU A 13 11.80 11.42 16.06
CA LEU A 13 11.48 9.99 15.81
C LEU A 13 12.60 9.07 16.27
N ASP A 14 13.87 9.45 16.10
CA ASP A 14 15.01 8.61 16.47
C ASP A 14 15.15 8.46 17.99
N SER A 15 14.72 9.44 18.78
CA SER A 15 14.73 9.38 20.25
C SER A 15 13.41 8.90 20.87
N PHE A 16 12.33 8.84 20.07
CA PHE A 16 10.99 8.45 20.56
C PHE A 16 11.00 7.00 21.09
N PRO A 17 10.58 6.74 22.37
CA PRO A 17 10.53 5.39 22.89
C PRO A 17 9.35 4.61 22.30
N LEU A 18 9.60 3.43 21.72
CA LEU A 18 8.54 2.54 21.26
C LEU A 18 7.84 1.88 22.45
N LYS A 19 6.52 1.76 22.35
CA LYS A 19 5.69 1.03 23.31
C LYS A 19 5.35 -0.35 22.75
N TYR A 20 5.31 -1.34 23.62
CA TYR A 20 4.95 -2.72 23.29
C TYR A 20 3.63 -3.10 23.95
N ASP A 21 2.87 -3.96 23.28
CA ASP A 21 1.60 -4.55 23.72
C ASP A 21 0.42 -3.57 23.87
N GLU A 22 0.66 -2.27 23.79
CA GLU A 22 -0.35 -1.22 23.85
C GLU A 22 -0.51 -0.55 22.47
N PRO A 23 -1.69 -0.64 21.81
CA PRO A 23 -1.90 0.04 20.54
C PRO A 23 -2.04 1.55 20.74
N PHE A 24 -1.37 2.31 19.87
CA PHE A 24 -1.43 3.77 19.84
C PHE A 24 -1.28 4.31 18.41
N VAL A 25 -1.74 5.53 18.18
CA VAL A 25 -1.49 6.27 16.94
C VAL A 25 -0.27 7.15 17.14
N LEU A 26 0.75 6.97 16.31
CA LEU A 26 1.90 7.86 16.19
C LEU A 26 1.67 8.78 15.00
N ALA A 27 1.56 10.09 15.26
CA ALA A 27 1.50 11.13 14.23
C ALA A 27 2.84 11.85 14.15
N VAL A 28 3.60 11.57 13.09
CA VAL A 28 4.89 12.21 12.81
C VAL A 28 4.66 13.40 11.88
N HIS A 29 4.91 14.60 12.37
CA HIS A 29 4.87 15.82 11.56
C HIS A 29 6.21 16.01 10.86
N TRP A 30 6.20 15.98 9.52
CA TRP A 30 7.40 16.14 8.71
C TRP A 30 7.15 17.14 7.59
N ASN A 31 7.84 18.30 7.66
CA ASN A 31 7.69 19.41 6.70
C ASN A 31 6.22 19.75 6.42
N GLY A 32 5.46 19.98 7.49
CA GLY A 32 4.05 20.40 7.42
C GLY A 32 3.03 19.31 7.09
N VAL A 33 3.46 18.07 6.88
CA VAL A 33 2.56 16.93 6.58
C VAL A 33 2.50 15.98 7.78
N PRO A 34 1.30 15.60 8.25
CA PRO A 34 1.14 14.57 9.27
C PRO A 34 1.20 13.18 8.61
N PHE A 35 2.11 12.34 9.07
CA PHE A 35 2.18 10.91 8.75
C PHE A 35 1.75 10.12 9.96
N GLU A 36 0.68 9.36 9.84
CA GLU A 36 0.03 8.72 10.97
C GLU A 36 0.06 7.22 10.85
N PHE A 37 0.47 6.58 11.93
CA PHE A 37 0.63 5.14 12.03
C PHE A 37 -0.13 4.63 13.26
N LEU A 38 -1.05 3.70 13.08
CA LEU A 38 -1.60 2.93 14.18
C LEU A 38 -0.69 1.73 14.43
N ILE A 39 -0.04 1.71 15.58
CA ILE A 39 1.04 0.79 15.91
C ILE A 39 0.62 -0.09 17.08
N ARG A 40 0.83 -1.40 16.96
CA ARG A 40 0.90 -2.33 18.08
C ARG A 40 2.11 -3.22 17.88
N LEU A 41 3.16 -2.98 18.65
CA LEU A 41 4.34 -3.83 18.66
C LEU A 41 4.18 -4.94 19.69
N ARG A 42 4.78 -6.09 19.41
CA ARG A 42 4.93 -7.22 20.30
C ARG A 42 6.38 -7.67 20.33
N GLN A 43 6.74 -8.49 21.30
CA GLN A 43 8.08 -9.12 21.38
C GLN A 43 8.20 -10.26 20.36
N THR A 44 8.24 -9.90 19.08
CA THR A 44 8.31 -10.82 17.94
C THR A 44 9.22 -10.24 16.86
N GLN A 45 9.78 -11.10 16.04
CA GLN A 45 10.63 -10.69 14.91
C GLN A 45 9.82 -10.34 13.67
N HIS A 46 8.51 -10.62 13.63
CA HIS A 46 7.68 -10.41 12.46
C HIS A 46 6.82 -9.16 12.59
N LEU A 47 6.69 -8.45 11.47
CA LEU A 47 5.86 -7.25 11.33
C LEU A 47 4.94 -7.36 10.12
N ILE A 48 3.66 -7.09 10.34
CA ILE A 48 2.67 -6.94 9.29
C ILE A 48 2.35 -5.45 9.15
N VAL A 49 2.55 -4.89 7.96
CA VAL A 49 2.20 -3.50 7.64
C VAL A 49 0.99 -3.50 6.71
N LEU A 50 -0.10 -2.86 7.14
CA LEU A 50 -1.37 -2.86 6.40
C LEU A 50 -1.67 -1.49 5.79
N GLY A 51 -1.95 -1.49 4.47
CA GLY A 51 -2.41 -0.34 3.72
C GLY A 51 -3.93 -0.36 3.51
N SER A 52 -4.53 0.84 3.48
CA SER A 52 -5.96 1.02 3.23
C SER A 52 -6.26 1.05 1.73
N GLY A 53 -7.34 0.41 1.32
CA GLY A 53 -7.97 0.62 0.02
C GLY A 53 -8.74 1.94 -0.02
N ALA A 54 -9.56 2.14 -1.08
CA ALA A 54 -10.44 3.28 -1.15
C ALA A 54 -11.52 3.22 -0.05
N MET A 55 -11.91 4.39 0.46
CA MET A 55 -13.07 4.52 1.35
C MET A 55 -14.35 4.37 0.54
N GLU A 56 -15.23 3.47 0.95
CA GLU A 56 -16.55 3.28 0.31
C GLU A 56 -17.50 4.46 0.59
N LYS A 57 -17.33 5.09 1.73
CA LYS A 57 -18.02 6.29 2.18
C LYS A 57 -17.04 7.20 2.92
N PRO A 58 -17.32 8.50 3.05
CA PRO A 58 -16.46 9.38 3.82
C PRO A 58 -16.25 8.88 5.25
N GLU A 59 -15.00 8.74 5.65
CA GLU A 59 -14.60 8.33 7.00
C GLU A 59 -13.70 9.42 7.62
N PRO A 60 -13.70 9.59 8.94
CA PRO A 60 -12.76 10.48 9.60
C PRO A 60 -11.31 10.05 9.36
N LEU A 61 -10.42 11.05 9.17
CA LEU A 61 -8.98 10.83 9.10
C LEU A 61 -8.34 10.94 10.50
N PRO A 62 -7.29 10.17 10.79
CA PRO A 62 -6.65 9.17 9.92
C PRO A 62 -7.50 7.92 9.70
N TYR A 63 -7.46 7.37 8.49
CA TYR A 63 -8.21 6.18 8.11
C TYR A 63 -7.32 4.93 8.11
N PHE A 64 -7.66 3.97 8.97
CA PHE A 64 -6.95 2.69 9.11
C PHE A 64 -7.91 1.53 8.80
N GLN A 65 -8.02 1.17 7.54
CA GLN A 65 -8.85 0.03 7.14
C GLN A 65 -8.38 -1.25 7.83
N ARG A 66 -9.30 -2.10 8.26
CA ARG A 66 -8.99 -3.37 8.91
C ARG A 66 -8.30 -3.27 10.29
N HIS A 67 -8.29 -2.10 10.94
CA HIS A 67 -7.71 -1.96 12.27
C HIS A 67 -8.32 -2.92 13.30
N SER A 68 -9.57 -3.34 13.11
CA SER A 68 -10.24 -4.36 13.93
C SER A 68 -9.63 -5.76 13.81
N TRP A 69 -8.76 -6.00 12.81
CA TRP A 69 -8.06 -7.28 12.66
C TRP A 69 -6.81 -7.39 13.52
N MET A 70 -6.38 -6.30 14.14
CA MET A 70 -5.14 -6.22 14.90
C MET A 70 -4.97 -7.38 15.91
N ASN A 71 -6.06 -7.77 16.57
CA ASN A 71 -6.02 -8.83 17.60
C ASN A 71 -6.00 -10.26 17.03
N GLU A 72 -6.19 -10.43 15.72
CA GLU A 72 -6.06 -11.72 15.06
C GLU A 72 -4.61 -12.13 14.81
N PHE A 73 -3.67 -11.19 14.97
CA PHE A 73 -2.25 -11.42 14.72
C PHE A 73 -1.48 -11.52 16.03
N GLU A 74 -0.57 -12.49 16.12
CA GLU A 74 0.42 -12.59 17.19
C GLU A 74 1.63 -11.68 16.95
N ASP A 75 1.81 -11.27 15.70
CA ASP A 75 2.91 -10.45 15.22
C ASP A 75 2.71 -8.97 15.56
N SER A 76 3.79 -8.18 15.46
CA SER A 76 3.72 -6.73 15.45
C SER A 76 2.90 -6.25 14.24
N VAL A 77 2.11 -5.20 14.41
CA VAL A 77 1.25 -4.68 13.35
C VAL A 77 1.37 -3.16 13.28
N ILE A 78 1.52 -2.64 12.06
CA ILE A 78 1.46 -1.20 11.76
C ILE A 78 0.45 -0.98 10.64
N TYR A 79 -0.49 -0.06 10.85
CA TYR A 79 -1.36 0.50 9.81
C TYR A 79 -0.88 1.91 9.52
N TYR A 80 -0.87 2.33 8.28
CA TYR A 80 -0.56 3.71 7.92
C TYR A 80 -1.74 4.40 7.24
N ASN A 81 -1.92 5.69 7.54
CA ASN A 81 -2.82 6.56 6.83
C ASN A 81 -2.13 7.10 5.57
N ASP A 82 -2.90 7.39 4.54
CA ASP A 82 -2.42 8.07 3.33
C ASP A 82 -2.59 9.59 3.48
N PRO A 83 -1.51 10.37 3.67
CA PRO A 83 -1.63 11.81 3.85
C PRO A 83 -2.15 12.56 2.63
N THR A 84 -2.18 11.94 1.45
CA THR A 84 -2.80 12.51 0.24
C THR A 84 -4.28 12.82 0.47
N LEU A 85 -4.94 12.07 1.36
CA LEU A 85 -6.35 12.26 1.72
C LEU A 85 -6.63 13.61 2.40
N TYR A 86 -5.61 14.27 2.96
CA TYR A 86 -5.74 15.63 3.53
C TYR A 86 -5.69 16.75 2.49
N LEU A 87 -5.31 16.45 1.24
CA LEU A 87 -5.19 17.49 0.20
C LEU A 87 -6.54 17.92 -0.38
N ALA A 88 -7.55 17.05 -0.34
CA ALA A 88 -8.92 17.32 -0.78
C ALA A 88 -9.86 16.23 -0.25
N ASP A 89 -11.16 16.39 -0.49
CA ASP A 89 -12.15 15.33 -0.26
C ASP A 89 -11.95 14.20 -1.28
N LEU A 90 -11.12 13.23 -0.92
CA LEU A 90 -10.70 12.11 -1.75
C LEU A 90 -11.06 10.79 -1.07
N PRO A 91 -11.69 9.84 -1.79
CA PRO A 91 -11.91 8.49 -1.25
C PRO A 91 -10.64 7.64 -1.26
N VAL A 92 -9.62 8.05 -2.00
CA VAL A 92 -8.35 7.33 -2.19
C VAL A 92 -7.26 8.29 -2.63
N GLY A 93 -6.01 8.07 -2.22
CA GLY A 93 -4.88 8.94 -2.55
C GLY A 93 -3.69 8.20 -3.18
N TRP A 94 -3.59 6.88 -3.01
CA TRP A 94 -2.46 6.05 -3.45
C TRP A 94 -1.09 6.55 -2.99
N GLY A 95 -1.03 7.33 -1.90
CA GLY A 95 0.21 7.92 -1.39
C GLY A 95 0.84 8.95 -2.32
N GLN A 96 0.09 9.51 -3.28
CA GLN A 96 0.65 10.36 -4.35
C GLN A 96 1.22 11.68 -3.84
N GLY A 97 0.63 12.28 -2.79
CA GLY A 97 1.09 13.54 -2.24
C GLY A 97 0.96 14.70 -3.21
N THR A 98 2.00 15.52 -3.30
CA THR A 98 2.06 16.67 -4.20
C THR A 98 3.06 16.45 -5.34
N ILE A 99 3.07 17.34 -6.33
CA ILE A 99 4.02 17.23 -7.45
C ILE A 99 5.47 17.22 -6.99
N ASP A 100 5.80 18.00 -5.96
CA ASP A 100 7.16 18.14 -5.43
C ASP A 100 7.52 17.10 -4.37
N ARG A 101 6.52 16.36 -3.84
CA ARG A 101 6.74 15.44 -2.73
C ARG A 101 5.88 14.19 -2.83
N PHE A 102 6.52 13.04 -2.96
CA PHE A 102 5.86 11.74 -3.04
C PHE A 102 5.66 11.15 -1.64
N TYR A 103 4.44 11.23 -1.10
CA TYR A 103 4.17 10.83 0.28
C TYR A 103 4.38 9.33 0.54
N LEU A 104 4.26 8.49 -0.47
CA LEU A 104 4.53 7.06 -0.29
C LEU A 104 6.02 6.77 -0.05
N GLU A 105 6.93 7.56 -0.63
CA GLU A 105 8.36 7.49 -0.34
C GLU A 105 8.69 7.97 1.08
N ASP A 106 7.99 9.01 1.54
CA ASP A 106 8.10 9.47 2.93
C ASP A 106 7.57 8.40 3.91
N ILE A 107 6.42 7.77 3.60
CA ILE A 107 5.88 6.65 4.39
C ILE A 107 6.92 5.52 4.46
N ALA A 108 7.57 5.18 3.34
CA ALA A 108 8.61 4.16 3.31
C ALA A 108 9.79 4.53 4.23
N THR A 109 10.23 5.78 4.19
CA THR A 109 11.32 6.30 5.04
C THR A 109 10.97 6.21 6.52
N LEU A 110 9.75 6.60 6.89
CA LEU A 110 9.28 6.53 8.29
C LEU A 110 9.10 5.10 8.77
N LEU A 111 8.53 4.22 7.93
CA LEU A 111 8.41 2.80 8.25
C LEU A 111 9.77 2.14 8.42
N ASP A 112 10.76 2.48 7.59
CA ASP A 112 12.11 1.94 7.72
C ASP A 112 12.75 2.31 9.07
N LYS A 113 12.60 3.56 9.50
CA LYS A 113 13.03 3.99 10.83
C LYS A 113 12.31 3.26 11.96
N LEU A 114 10.99 3.10 11.88
CA LEU A 114 10.20 2.38 12.89
C LEU A 114 10.58 0.90 12.97
N ILE A 115 10.79 0.25 11.84
CA ILE A 115 11.24 -1.15 11.72
C ILE A 115 12.61 -1.32 12.36
N ALA A 116 13.56 -0.45 12.04
CA ALA A 116 14.91 -0.47 12.63
C ALA A 116 14.87 -0.25 14.15
N LYS A 117 14.04 0.71 14.63
CA LYS A 117 13.86 0.96 16.07
C LYS A 117 13.23 -0.23 16.82
N ALA A 118 12.33 -0.96 16.17
CA ALA A 118 11.72 -2.18 16.72
C ALA A 118 12.68 -3.38 16.65
N ASN A 119 13.89 -3.20 16.12
CA ASN A 119 14.89 -4.27 15.92
C ASN A 119 14.33 -5.45 15.10
N ILE A 120 13.52 -5.14 14.09
CA ILE A 120 12.94 -6.11 13.15
C ILE A 120 13.74 -6.03 11.84
N SER A 121 14.14 -7.18 11.29
CA SER A 121 14.80 -7.22 9.98
C SER A 121 13.76 -7.05 8.86
N ARG A 122 14.13 -6.38 7.75
CA ARG A 122 13.21 -6.13 6.63
C ARG A 122 12.71 -7.41 5.97
N ASP A 123 13.48 -8.48 6.00
CA ASP A 123 13.08 -9.81 5.51
C ASP A 123 11.97 -10.47 6.35
N HIS A 124 11.71 -9.96 7.55
CA HIS A 124 10.58 -10.34 8.40
C HIS A 124 9.39 -9.36 8.32
N VAL A 125 9.36 -8.49 7.33
CA VAL A 125 8.27 -7.54 7.12
C VAL A 125 7.38 -7.99 5.97
N LEU A 126 6.08 -8.07 6.24
CA LEU A 126 5.03 -8.33 5.26
C LEU A 126 4.17 -7.09 5.05
N PHE A 127 4.13 -6.55 3.85
CA PHE A 127 3.17 -5.54 3.44
C PHE A 127 1.89 -6.21 2.93
N TYR A 128 0.75 -5.86 3.50
CA TYR A 128 -0.56 -6.34 3.04
C TYR A 128 -1.46 -5.18 2.62
N GLY A 129 -2.14 -5.35 1.50
CA GLY A 129 -3.18 -4.44 1.05
C GLY A 129 -4.01 -4.99 -0.11
N SER A 130 -5.21 -4.47 -0.28
CA SER A 130 -6.05 -4.75 -1.45
C SER A 130 -6.32 -3.47 -2.23
N SER A 131 -6.63 -3.60 -3.53
CA SER A 131 -6.95 -2.45 -4.37
C SER A 131 -5.84 -1.37 -4.29
N ALA A 132 -6.17 -0.14 -3.88
CA ALA A 132 -5.21 0.95 -3.67
C ALA A 132 -4.16 0.61 -2.59
N GLY A 133 -4.57 -0.06 -1.50
CA GLY A 133 -3.63 -0.54 -0.48
C GLY A 133 -2.65 -1.57 -1.04
N GLY A 134 -3.09 -2.36 -2.01
CA GLY A 134 -2.22 -3.30 -2.72
C GLY A 134 -1.19 -2.59 -3.61
N PHE A 135 -1.58 -1.53 -4.32
CA PHE A 135 -0.63 -0.67 -5.04
C PHE A 135 0.44 -0.13 -4.11
N MET A 136 0.02 0.48 -2.99
CA MET A 136 0.96 1.03 -2.01
C MET A 136 1.85 -0.05 -1.39
N GLY A 137 1.30 -1.23 -1.09
CA GLY A 137 2.07 -2.37 -0.55
C GLY A 137 3.16 -2.87 -1.51
N LEU A 138 2.86 -2.96 -2.82
CA LEU A 138 3.85 -3.30 -3.85
C LEU A 138 4.99 -2.27 -3.88
N MET A 139 4.64 -0.98 -3.87
CA MET A 139 5.63 0.11 -3.90
C MET A 139 6.50 0.12 -2.64
N LEU A 140 5.89 -0.01 -1.45
CA LEU A 140 6.59 -0.02 -0.16
C LEU A 140 7.55 -1.21 -0.07
N ALA A 141 7.16 -2.40 -0.53
CA ALA A 141 8.05 -3.55 -0.57
C ALA A 141 9.23 -3.35 -1.53
N GLY A 142 9.05 -2.56 -2.59
CA GLY A 142 10.14 -2.14 -3.47
C GLY A 142 11.13 -1.18 -2.80
N TYR A 143 10.64 -0.23 -2.01
CA TYR A 143 11.48 0.69 -1.22
C TYR A 143 12.21 -0.05 -0.07
N LEU A 144 11.52 -0.90 0.66
CA LEU A 144 12.08 -1.67 1.78
C LEU A 144 12.59 -3.04 1.30
N ARG A 145 13.68 -3.04 0.52
CA ARG A 145 14.26 -4.25 -0.05
C ARG A 145 14.47 -5.34 0.99
N GLY A 146 14.11 -6.56 0.67
CA GLY A 146 14.09 -7.73 1.55
C GLY A 146 12.69 -8.09 2.02
N SER A 147 11.78 -7.11 2.17
CA SER A 147 10.40 -7.36 2.59
C SER A 147 9.56 -8.07 1.53
N THR A 148 8.44 -8.61 1.97
CA THR A 148 7.48 -9.35 1.14
C THR A 148 6.20 -8.54 0.97
N ALA A 149 5.59 -8.55 -0.22
CA ALA A 149 4.24 -8.03 -0.46
C ALA A 149 3.23 -9.18 -0.61
N LEU A 150 2.12 -9.11 0.11
CA LEU A 150 0.90 -9.89 -0.12
C LEU A 150 -0.19 -8.92 -0.54
N VAL A 151 -0.66 -9.03 -1.76
CA VAL A 151 -1.62 -8.08 -2.32
C VAL A 151 -2.83 -8.81 -2.90
N ASN A 152 -4.01 -8.21 -2.76
CA ASN A 152 -5.23 -8.76 -3.35
C ASN A 152 -5.86 -7.76 -4.31
N SER A 153 -6.05 -8.15 -5.56
CA SER A 153 -6.62 -7.32 -6.63
C SER A 153 -6.04 -5.89 -6.63
N PRO A 154 -4.69 -5.72 -6.61
CA PRO A 154 -4.07 -4.40 -6.54
C PRO A 154 -4.20 -3.66 -7.87
N GLN A 155 -4.32 -2.34 -7.84
CA GLN A 155 -3.94 -1.57 -9.01
C GLN A 155 -2.42 -1.66 -9.21
N THR A 156 -1.97 -1.84 -10.45
CA THR A 156 -0.53 -1.82 -10.80
C THR A 156 -0.17 -0.59 -11.64
N SER A 157 -1.20 0.10 -12.17
CA SER A 157 -1.07 1.36 -12.91
C SER A 157 -2.29 2.23 -12.64
N LEU A 158 -2.10 3.40 -12.02
CA LEU A 158 -3.22 4.26 -11.61
C LEU A 158 -4.03 4.77 -12.81
N THR A 159 -3.37 5.06 -13.93
CA THR A 159 -4.04 5.54 -15.14
C THR A 159 -4.91 4.48 -15.86
N LYS A 160 -4.87 3.25 -15.36
CA LYS A 160 -5.71 2.14 -15.85
C LYS A 160 -6.90 1.84 -14.95
N TRP A 161 -6.99 2.53 -13.82
CA TRP A 161 -8.12 2.42 -12.90
C TRP A 161 -9.29 3.32 -13.33
N LEU A 162 -10.34 3.37 -12.52
CA LEU A 162 -11.53 4.17 -12.75
C LEU A 162 -11.21 5.65 -12.91
N ASP A 163 -11.76 6.28 -13.96
CA ASP A 163 -11.44 7.64 -14.37
C ASP A 163 -11.67 8.68 -13.26
N VAL A 164 -12.82 8.63 -12.56
CA VAL A 164 -13.19 9.68 -11.59
C VAL A 164 -12.22 9.74 -10.40
N PRO A 165 -11.94 8.65 -9.66
CA PRO A 165 -10.97 8.67 -8.56
C PRO A 165 -9.58 9.11 -9.03
N VAL A 166 -9.11 8.58 -10.16
CA VAL A 166 -7.78 8.93 -10.71
C VAL A 166 -7.72 10.41 -11.06
N ARG A 167 -8.72 10.94 -11.75
CA ARG A 167 -8.79 12.37 -12.13
C ARG A 167 -8.79 13.28 -10.89
N ASN A 168 -9.51 12.90 -9.83
CA ASN A 168 -9.56 13.69 -8.61
C ASN A 168 -8.19 13.76 -7.93
N VAL A 169 -7.48 12.63 -7.80
CA VAL A 169 -6.11 12.60 -7.26
C VAL A 169 -5.14 13.37 -8.16
N PHE A 170 -5.21 13.17 -9.47
CA PHE A 170 -4.30 13.88 -10.40
C PHE A 170 -4.48 15.40 -10.36
N ARG A 171 -5.70 15.87 -10.14
CA ARG A 171 -5.98 17.31 -10.01
C ARG A 171 -5.22 17.95 -8.83
N VAL A 172 -5.08 17.23 -7.72
CA VAL A 172 -4.41 17.75 -6.50
C VAL A 172 -2.93 17.40 -6.46
N SER A 173 -2.55 16.21 -6.94
CA SER A 173 -1.16 15.74 -6.89
C SER A 173 -0.32 16.22 -8.07
N TYR A 174 -0.94 16.44 -9.24
CA TYR A 174 -0.27 16.84 -10.49
C TYR A 174 -0.98 18.03 -11.15
N PRO A 175 -1.16 19.18 -10.47
CA PRO A 175 -1.90 20.31 -11.00
C PRO A 175 -1.27 20.83 -12.30
N GLY A 176 -2.10 21.05 -13.32
CA GLY A 176 -1.65 21.53 -14.62
C GLY A 176 -1.09 20.45 -15.57
N TYR A 177 -0.98 19.18 -15.13
CA TYR A 177 -0.55 18.09 -16.01
C TYR A 177 -1.73 17.29 -16.54
N THR A 178 -1.64 16.87 -17.80
CA THR A 178 -2.48 15.80 -18.34
C THR A 178 -2.02 14.44 -17.81
N PHE A 179 -2.88 13.42 -17.89
CA PHE A 179 -2.51 12.04 -17.53
C PHE A 179 -1.25 11.57 -18.28
N ARG A 180 -1.14 11.92 -19.57
CA ARG A 180 0.02 11.57 -20.38
C ARG A 180 1.30 12.24 -19.86
N GLN A 181 1.25 13.53 -19.56
CA GLN A 181 2.40 14.27 -19.02
C GLN A 181 2.84 13.70 -17.66
N ALA A 182 1.88 13.51 -16.73
CA ALA A 182 2.17 12.89 -15.45
C ALA A 182 2.78 11.48 -15.60
N SER A 183 2.25 10.66 -16.54
CA SER A 183 2.77 9.31 -16.81
C SER A 183 4.18 9.29 -17.39
N VAL A 184 4.58 10.34 -18.09
CA VAL A 184 5.94 10.49 -18.64
C VAL A 184 6.90 11.00 -17.57
N LEU A 185 6.53 12.04 -16.82
CA LEU A 185 7.40 12.76 -15.90
C LEU A 185 7.48 12.10 -14.50
N HIS A 186 6.39 11.45 -14.08
CA HIS A 186 6.25 10.82 -12.75
C HIS A 186 5.79 9.37 -12.86
N GLY A 187 6.18 8.70 -13.95
CA GLY A 187 5.71 7.34 -14.24
C GLY A 187 6.00 6.33 -13.13
N GLU A 188 7.12 6.50 -12.43
CA GLU A 188 7.53 5.66 -11.31
C GLU A 188 6.67 5.86 -10.04
N ARG A 189 5.90 6.96 -9.93
CA ARG A 189 4.95 7.16 -8.82
C ARG A 189 3.60 6.51 -9.08
N ILE A 190 3.24 6.29 -10.34
CA ILE A 190 1.88 5.92 -10.76
C ILE A 190 1.82 4.54 -11.44
N ASN A 191 2.96 3.88 -11.65
CA ASN A 191 3.04 2.54 -12.24
C ASN A 191 4.12 1.71 -11.54
N VAL A 192 3.71 0.59 -10.97
CA VAL A 192 4.58 -0.31 -10.19
C VAL A 192 5.76 -0.83 -11.02
N MET A 193 5.53 -1.24 -12.26
CA MET A 193 6.62 -1.78 -13.09
C MET A 193 7.61 -0.71 -13.53
N LYS A 194 7.16 0.53 -13.80
CA LYS A 194 8.09 1.64 -14.02
C LYS A 194 8.96 1.93 -12.82
N PHE A 195 8.37 1.85 -11.61
CA PHE A 195 9.12 1.97 -10.37
C PHE A 195 10.14 0.83 -10.21
N TYR A 196 9.74 -0.43 -10.38
CA TYR A 196 10.64 -1.59 -10.25
C TYR A 196 11.78 -1.55 -11.27
N LYS A 197 11.51 -1.15 -12.51
CA LYS A 197 12.55 -0.94 -13.52
C LYS A 197 13.54 0.15 -13.13
N LYS A 198 13.04 1.28 -12.62
CA LYS A 198 13.89 2.39 -12.12
C LYS A 198 14.82 1.96 -11.00
N ILE A 199 14.31 1.22 -10.01
CA ILE A 199 15.11 0.76 -8.87
C ILE A 199 15.87 -0.56 -9.13
N LYS A 200 15.65 -1.20 -10.30
CA LYS A 200 16.22 -2.50 -10.69
C LYS A 200 15.97 -3.61 -9.66
N TYR A 201 14.76 -3.62 -9.09
CA TYR A 201 14.41 -4.55 -8.04
C TYR A 201 12.91 -4.88 -8.06
N VAL A 202 12.60 -6.19 -7.98
CA VAL A 202 11.25 -6.72 -7.74
C VAL A 202 11.26 -7.44 -6.40
N PRO A 203 10.43 -7.05 -5.42
CA PRO A 203 10.34 -7.74 -4.13
C PRO A 203 9.72 -9.14 -4.29
N LYS A 204 9.76 -9.96 -3.25
CA LYS A 204 8.95 -11.17 -3.17
C LYS A 204 7.48 -10.77 -3.07
N ILE A 205 6.65 -11.32 -3.97
CA ILE A 205 5.23 -10.95 -4.09
C ILE A 205 4.35 -12.20 -4.06
N TYR A 206 3.31 -12.16 -3.24
CA TYR A 206 2.14 -13.01 -3.33
C TYR A 206 0.98 -12.17 -3.85
N TYR A 207 0.53 -12.46 -5.04
CA TYR A 207 -0.49 -11.71 -5.76
C TYR A 207 -1.77 -12.53 -5.84
N LEU A 208 -2.76 -12.19 -5.01
CA LEU A 208 -4.09 -12.81 -5.04
C LEU A 208 -4.96 -12.05 -6.04
N GLN A 209 -5.59 -12.75 -6.96
CA GLN A 209 -6.42 -12.12 -7.99
C GLN A 209 -7.71 -12.89 -8.23
N ASN A 210 -8.84 -12.18 -8.19
CA ASN A 210 -10.10 -12.70 -8.68
C ASN A 210 -10.13 -12.70 -10.21
N ALA A 211 -10.11 -13.90 -10.80
CA ALA A 211 -10.15 -14.04 -12.26
C ALA A 211 -11.51 -13.63 -12.87
N ALA A 212 -12.55 -13.43 -12.05
CA ALA A 212 -13.84 -12.90 -12.50
C ALA A 212 -13.81 -11.39 -12.75
N CYS A 213 -12.84 -10.64 -12.21
CA CYS A 213 -12.72 -9.21 -12.42
C CYS A 213 -12.00 -8.90 -13.74
N GLU A 214 -12.77 -8.55 -14.76
CA GLU A 214 -12.24 -8.27 -16.11
C GLU A 214 -11.20 -7.14 -16.08
N LEU A 215 -11.48 -6.03 -15.40
CA LEU A 215 -10.59 -4.87 -15.35
C LEU A 215 -9.27 -5.21 -14.67
N ASP A 216 -9.31 -5.88 -13.52
CA ASP A 216 -8.09 -6.24 -12.78
C ASP A 216 -7.21 -7.20 -13.59
N MET A 217 -7.83 -8.15 -14.28
CA MET A 217 -7.11 -9.10 -15.13
C MET A 217 -6.45 -8.39 -16.31
N SER A 218 -7.24 -7.63 -17.10
CA SER A 218 -6.78 -7.06 -18.38
C SER A 218 -5.89 -5.84 -18.21
N ASP A 219 -6.15 -4.98 -17.23
CA ASP A 219 -5.51 -3.68 -17.10
C ASP A 219 -4.45 -3.63 -15.98
N HIS A 220 -4.45 -4.62 -15.07
CA HIS A 220 -3.51 -4.67 -13.94
C HIS A 220 -2.64 -5.93 -13.91
N LEU A 221 -3.20 -7.14 -13.76
CA LEU A 221 -2.41 -8.35 -13.59
C LEU A 221 -1.62 -8.72 -14.85
N ILE A 222 -2.30 -8.87 -16.00
CA ILE A 222 -1.65 -9.32 -17.24
C ILE A 222 -0.54 -8.35 -17.68
N PRO A 223 -0.76 -7.01 -17.72
CA PRO A 223 0.31 -6.08 -18.03
C PRO A 223 1.47 -6.12 -17.04
N PHE A 224 1.20 -6.25 -15.73
CA PHE A 224 2.23 -6.37 -14.71
C PHE A 224 3.13 -7.59 -14.95
N LEU A 225 2.55 -8.78 -15.17
CA LEU A 225 3.29 -10.00 -15.44
C LEU A 225 4.06 -9.92 -16.76
N SER A 226 3.45 -9.34 -17.80
CA SER A 226 4.11 -9.16 -19.09
C SER A 226 5.36 -8.28 -18.99
N GLU A 227 5.29 -7.22 -18.18
CA GLU A 227 6.42 -6.29 -17.99
C GLU A 227 7.58 -6.90 -17.18
N LEU A 228 7.33 -7.94 -16.35
CA LEU A 228 8.39 -8.66 -15.63
C LEU A 228 9.41 -9.30 -16.59
N ALA A 229 8.97 -9.77 -17.75
CA ALA A 229 9.85 -10.35 -18.78
C ALA A 229 10.84 -9.32 -19.36
N PHE A 230 10.57 -8.02 -19.18
CA PHE A 230 11.39 -6.93 -19.69
C PHE A 230 12.17 -6.19 -18.61
N MET A 231 12.43 -6.84 -17.49
CA MET A 231 13.38 -6.31 -16.50
C MET A 231 14.80 -6.30 -17.08
N GLU A 232 15.53 -5.21 -16.81
CA GLU A 232 16.88 -5.05 -17.34
C GLU A 232 17.86 -6.10 -16.79
N PRO A 233 18.87 -6.53 -17.57
CA PRO A 233 19.95 -7.36 -17.06
C PRO A 233 20.60 -6.74 -15.81
N GLY A 234 20.87 -7.58 -14.81
CA GLY A 234 21.44 -7.14 -13.53
C GLY A 234 20.40 -6.62 -12.51
N SER A 235 19.11 -6.65 -12.85
CA SER A 235 18.05 -6.44 -11.87
C SER A 235 17.91 -7.64 -10.93
N THR A 236 17.60 -7.39 -9.66
CA THR A 236 17.17 -8.44 -8.73
C THR A 236 15.68 -8.67 -8.89
N VAL A 237 15.28 -9.87 -9.26
CA VAL A 237 13.88 -10.27 -9.38
C VAL A 237 13.62 -11.43 -8.42
N ASN A 238 12.90 -11.15 -7.33
CA ASN A 238 12.47 -12.19 -6.40
C ASN A 238 11.19 -12.88 -6.90
N PRO A 239 10.79 -14.02 -6.30
CA PRO A 239 9.61 -14.76 -6.72
C PRO A 239 8.34 -13.92 -6.71
N VAL A 240 7.56 -14.00 -7.79
CA VAL A 240 6.20 -13.48 -7.91
C VAL A 240 5.27 -14.69 -8.03
N ILE A 241 4.50 -14.95 -6.99
CA ILE A 241 3.55 -16.05 -6.90
C ILE A 241 2.16 -15.48 -7.11
N VAL A 242 1.45 -15.97 -8.13
CA VAL A 242 0.07 -15.56 -8.43
C VAL A 242 -0.87 -16.67 -7.99
N ASP A 243 -1.83 -16.33 -7.15
CA ASP A 243 -2.92 -17.21 -6.74
C ASP A 243 -4.23 -16.67 -7.30
N LEU A 244 -4.85 -17.44 -8.21
CA LEU A 244 -6.09 -17.07 -8.87
C LEU A 244 -7.27 -17.77 -8.20
N TYR A 245 -8.28 -16.98 -7.85
CA TYR A 245 -9.58 -17.50 -7.44
C TYR A 245 -10.68 -16.96 -8.36
N TYR A 246 -11.86 -17.54 -8.29
CA TYR A 246 -12.98 -17.14 -9.12
C TYR A 246 -14.23 -16.93 -8.25
N ASP A 247 -14.61 -15.66 -8.07
CA ASP A 247 -15.81 -15.25 -7.35
C ASP A 247 -16.56 -14.18 -8.17
N PRO A 248 -17.57 -14.56 -8.96
CA PRO A 248 -18.23 -13.70 -9.93
C PRO A 248 -19.26 -12.77 -9.25
N GLN A 249 -18.79 -11.82 -8.45
CA GLN A 249 -19.65 -10.77 -7.89
C GLN A 249 -19.99 -9.74 -8.96
N PRO A 250 -21.27 -9.32 -9.08
CA PRO A 250 -21.65 -8.32 -10.07
C PRO A 250 -21.01 -6.96 -9.78
N GLY A 251 -20.50 -6.31 -10.81
CA GLY A 251 -20.10 -4.91 -10.74
C GLY A 251 -21.31 -3.98 -10.73
N PRO A 252 -21.13 -2.71 -10.35
CA PRO A 252 -22.17 -1.71 -10.45
C PRO A 252 -22.61 -1.52 -11.91
N ALA A 253 -23.89 -1.22 -12.14
CA ALA A 253 -24.44 -1.07 -13.50
C ALA A 253 -23.69 -0.01 -14.34
N SER A 254 -23.15 1.03 -13.67
CA SER A 254 -22.35 2.08 -14.31
C SER A 254 -20.95 1.62 -14.72
N PHE A 255 -20.44 0.52 -14.13
CA PHE A 255 -19.10 0.02 -14.39
C PHE A 255 -19.00 -1.50 -14.13
N PRO A 256 -19.61 -2.34 -14.99
CA PRO A 256 -19.70 -3.78 -14.75
C PRO A 256 -18.33 -4.50 -14.73
N ARG A 257 -17.31 -3.96 -15.42
CA ARG A 257 -15.97 -4.54 -15.52
C ARG A 257 -15.22 -4.67 -14.17
N ILE A 258 -15.68 -4.00 -13.10
CA ILE A 258 -15.12 -4.16 -11.75
C ILE A 258 -15.85 -5.20 -10.91
N GLY A 259 -16.79 -5.95 -11.48
CA GLY A 259 -17.38 -7.10 -10.79
C GLY A 259 -16.27 -8.04 -10.30
N GLY A 260 -16.36 -8.46 -9.04
CA GLY A 260 -15.33 -9.30 -8.43
C GLY A 260 -14.03 -8.58 -7.99
N HIS A 261 -13.95 -7.24 -8.05
CA HIS A 261 -12.77 -6.49 -7.57
C HIS A 261 -12.53 -6.63 -6.05
N GLY A 262 -13.48 -7.09 -5.28
CA GLY A 262 -13.36 -7.27 -3.84
C GLY A 262 -12.18 -8.17 -3.42
N ALA A 263 -11.62 -7.91 -2.25
CA ALA A 263 -10.66 -8.82 -1.64
C ALA A 263 -11.37 -10.07 -1.09
N VAL A 264 -10.64 -11.17 -0.96
CA VAL A 264 -11.12 -12.36 -0.22
C VAL A 264 -11.51 -12.00 1.21
N GLY A 265 -12.35 -12.82 1.83
CA GLY A 265 -12.91 -12.56 3.14
C GLY A 265 -11.86 -12.42 4.25
N LYS A 266 -12.28 -11.87 5.40
CA LYS A 266 -11.36 -11.62 6.54
C LYS A 266 -10.57 -12.86 6.95
N LEU A 267 -11.25 -13.98 7.20
CA LEU A 267 -10.60 -15.21 7.70
C LEU A 267 -9.60 -15.75 6.68
N GLU A 268 -9.98 -15.78 5.42
CA GLU A 268 -9.11 -16.23 4.34
C GLU A 268 -7.89 -15.33 4.18
N THR A 269 -8.06 -14.00 4.26
CA THR A 269 -6.95 -13.05 4.26
C THR A 269 -5.98 -13.31 5.40
N ILE A 270 -6.49 -13.52 6.63
CA ILE A 270 -5.66 -13.79 7.79
C ILE A 270 -4.89 -15.10 7.62
N ASP A 271 -5.51 -16.12 7.06
CA ASP A 271 -4.86 -17.40 6.78
C ASP A 271 -3.77 -17.27 5.70
N TYR A 272 -4.00 -16.45 4.67
CA TYR A 272 -2.95 -16.10 3.70
C TYR A 272 -1.78 -15.39 4.39
N ILE A 273 -2.04 -14.38 5.20
CA ILE A 273 -0.98 -13.65 5.95
C ILE A 273 -0.16 -14.62 6.80
N ARG A 274 -0.80 -15.50 7.57
CA ARG A 274 -0.11 -16.49 8.42
C ARG A 274 0.75 -17.47 7.61
N ARG A 275 0.28 -17.88 6.45
CA ARG A 275 0.95 -18.85 5.58
C ARG A 275 2.16 -18.27 4.87
N VAL A 276 2.11 -16.99 4.46
CA VAL A 276 3.15 -16.34 3.64
C VAL A 276 4.08 -15.42 4.41
N ARG A 277 3.79 -15.15 5.70
CA ARG A 277 4.67 -14.32 6.51
C ARG A 277 6.09 -14.88 6.48
N PRO A 278 7.08 -14.01 6.32
CA PRO A 278 8.48 -14.42 6.18
C PRO A 278 9.04 -15.03 7.45
#